data_1d0fa61d35bfb9bb15fd187ec8a11f1b
#
_entry.id   1d0fa61d35bfb9bb15fd187ec8a11f1b
#
_cell.length_a   1.000
_cell.length_b   1.000
_cell.length_c   1.000
_cell.angle_alpha   90.00
_cell.angle_beta   90.00
_cell.angle_gamma   90.00
#
_symmetry.space_group_name_H-M   'P 1'
#
loop_
_entity.id
_entity.type
_entity.pdbx_description
1 polymer ?
#
loop_
_entity_poly.entity_id
_entity_poly.type
_entity_poly.pdbx_seq_one_letter_code
_entity_poly.pdbx_strand_id
1 'polypeptide(L)'
;MKEDWNPGTMIYPLPAVLVSCGKDESEYNIITVAWTGTICTNPPMCYISVRPERHSYDIIKKNMEFVINLTTKDMAFPTDWCGVRSGRNYRKFEEMKLTPGRCTVVSAPLIEESPLCIECRVKEIVSLGSHDMFIADVVNVRADDRNLNPETGKFELAEANPLVYVHGGYYDLGEKIGKFGWSVEKKK
;
A
#
# COMPACT_ATOMS: atom_id res chain seq x y z
N MET A 1 16.45 18.13 -25.73
CA MET A 1 16.89 16.93 -26.46
C MET A 1 16.63 15.73 -25.57
N LYS A 2 16.21 14.56 -26.11
CA LYS A 2 16.10 13.32 -25.34
C LYS A 2 17.28 12.45 -25.69
N GLU A 3 17.81 11.73 -24.71
CA GLU A 3 18.91 10.79 -24.88
C GLU A 3 18.44 9.37 -24.49
N ASP A 4 19.03 8.37 -25.10
CA ASP A 4 18.74 6.98 -24.77
C ASP A 4 19.27 6.65 -23.38
N TRP A 5 18.45 5.92 -22.59
CA TRP A 5 18.75 5.49 -21.24
C TRP A 5 18.66 3.96 -21.12
N ASN A 6 19.40 3.39 -20.20
CA ASN A 6 19.31 1.95 -19.94
C ASN A 6 17.89 1.56 -19.48
N PRO A 7 17.37 0.41 -19.96
CA PRO A 7 16.09 -0.10 -19.46
C PRO A 7 16.09 -0.26 -17.94
N GLY A 8 15.03 0.24 -17.28
CA GLY A 8 14.90 0.22 -15.83
C GLY A 8 13.49 0.48 -15.35
N THR A 9 13.28 0.36 -14.05
CA THR A 9 11.99 0.60 -13.39
C THR A 9 11.80 2.10 -13.16
N MET A 10 11.21 2.81 -14.13
CA MET A 10 11.18 4.27 -14.20
C MET A 10 9.79 4.87 -14.09
N ILE A 11 8.77 4.09 -13.68
CA ILE A 11 7.42 4.62 -13.45
C ILE A 11 7.37 5.22 -12.05
N TYR A 12 7.38 6.54 -11.97
CA TYR A 12 7.32 7.32 -10.74
C TYR A 12 6.39 8.54 -10.90
N PRO A 13 5.82 9.12 -9.83
CA PRO A 13 5.90 8.66 -8.44
C PRO A 13 5.07 7.39 -8.19
N LEU A 14 5.43 6.65 -7.15
CA LEU A 14 4.71 5.46 -6.68
C LEU A 14 4.17 5.69 -5.27
N PRO A 15 3.09 5.04 -4.86
CA PRO A 15 2.75 4.96 -3.45
C PRO A 15 3.83 4.14 -2.73
N ALA A 16 4.13 4.49 -1.49
CA ALA A 16 4.89 3.64 -0.58
C ALA A 16 3.90 3.14 0.47
N VAL A 17 3.51 1.87 0.42
CA VAL A 17 2.49 1.33 1.32
C VAL A 17 3.08 0.33 2.30
N LEU A 18 2.46 0.19 3.48
CA LEU A 18 2.74 -0.89 4.41
C LEU A 18 1.77 -2.05 4.14
N VAL A 19 2.32 -3.19 3.74
CA VAL A 19 1.53 -4.41 3.55
C VAL A 19 1.66 -5.28 4.80
N SER A 20 0.56 -5.48 5.50
CA SER A 20 0.49 -6.35 6.68
C SER A 20 -0.07 -7.73 6.30
N CYS A 21 0.40 -8.77 6.98
CA CYS A 21 0.06 -10.16 6.75
C CYS A 21 0.19 -10.99 8.04
N GLY A 22 -0.30 -12.23 8.00
CA GLY A 22 -0.36 -13.16 9.13
C GLY A 22 -1.79 -13.39 9.60
N LYS A 23 -2.09 -14.57 10.16
CA LYS A 23 -3.44 -14.91 10.65
C LYS A 23 -3.64 -14.65 12.13
N ASP A 24 -2.56 -14.64 12.88
CA ASP A 24 -2.55 -14.43 14.33
C ASP A 24 -1.29 -13.64 14.74
N GLU A 25 -1.27 -13.16 15.97
CA GLU A 25 -0.19 -12.29 16.49
C GLU A 25 1.20 -12.90 16.40
N SER A 26 1.33 -14.23 16.42
CA SER A 26 2.63 -14.91 16.31
C SER A 26 3.21 -14.83 14.89
N GLU A 27 2.34 -14.64 13.89
CA GLU A 27 2.68 -14.58 12.47
C GLU A 27 2.60 -13.14 11.90
N TYR A 28 2.09 -12.16 12.66
CA TYR A 28 1.93 -10.79 12.17
C TYR A 28 3.24 -10.18 11.70
N ASN A 29 3.23 -9.69 10.48
CA ASN A 29 4.38 -9.02 9.89
C ASN A 29 3.96 -7.88 8.98
N ILE A 30 4.91 -6.98 8.70
CA ILE A 30 4.74 -5.82 7.81
C ILE A 30 5.89 -5.81 6.82
N ILE A 31 5.58 -5.45 5.57
CA ILE A 31 6.58 -5.14 4.53
C ILE A 31 6.19 -3.86 3.80
N THR A 32 7.17 -3.02 3.51
CA THR A 32 6.97 -1.85 2.65
C THR A 32 7.03 -2.25 1.20
N VAL A 33 6.03 -1.84 0.44
CA VAL A 33 5.91 -2.13 -0.99
C VAL A 33 5.63 -0.84 -1.74
N ALA A 34 6.42 -0.59 -2.80
CA ALA A 34 6.17 0.46 -3.78
C ALA A 34 5.69 -0.11 -5.13
N TRP A 35 5.95 -1.39 -5.40
CA TRP A 35 5.45 -2.09 -6.59
C TRP A 35 4.03 -2.59 -6.35
N THR A 36 3.06 -1.66 -6.37
CA THR A 36 1.64 -1.90 -6.10
C THR A 36 0.77 -0.94 -6.91
N GLY A 37 -0.47 -1.32 -7.15
CA GLY A 37 -1.43 -0.47 -7.86
C GLY A 37 -2.78 -1.14 -8.08
N THR A 38 -3.73 -0.34 -8.54
CA THR A 38 -5.06 -0.80 -8.99
C THR A 38 -4.96 -1.34 -10.41
N ILE A 39 -5.58 -2.50 -10.68
CA ILE A 39 -5.56 -3.14 -11.99
C ILE A 39 -6.95 -3.32 -12.63
N CYS A 40 -8.01 -3.36 -11.83
CA CYS A 40 -9.38 -3.48 -12.33
C CYS A 40 -10.35 -2.73 -11.42
N THR A 41 -11.38 -2.14 -12.03
CA THR A 41 -12.42 -1.39 -11.30
C THR A 41 -13.63 -2.26 -10.99
N ASN A 42 -14.00 -3.16 -11.91
CA ASN A 42 -15.14 -4.06 -11.72
C ASN A 42 -14.81 -5.45 -12.27
N PRO A 43 -14.56 -6.44 -11.40
CA PRO A 43 -14.46 -6.31 -9.94
C PRO A 43 -13.26 -5.45 -9.50
N PRO A 44 -13.28 -4.85 -8.28
CA PRO A 44 -12.16 -4.07 -7.79
C PRO A 44 -10.98 -4.98 -7.47
N MET A 45 -9.85 -4.73 -8.11
CA MET A 45 -8.63 -5.54 -7.97
C MET A 45 -7.38 -4.67 -7.87
N CYS A 46 -6.41 -5.18 -7.14
CA CYS A 46 -5.09 -4.59 -7.00
C CYS A 46 -3.99 -5.66 -7.09
N TYR A 47 -2.74 -5.23 -7.05
CA TYR A 47 -1.58 -6.11 -6.95
C TYR A 47 -0.55 -5.57 -5.98
N ILE A 48 0.27 -6.47 -5.48
CA ILE A 48 1.58 -6.19 -4.89
C ILE A 48 2.62 -7.11 -5.54
N SER A 49 3.84 -6.60 -5.78
CA SER A 49 4.97 -7.45 -6.22
C SER A 49 5.99 -7.57 -5.10
N VAL A 50 6.27 -8.80 -4.71
CA VAL A 50 7.14 -9.13 -3.56
C VAL A 50 8.22 -10.10 -4.01
N ARG A 51 9.45 -9.89 -3.54
CA ARG A 51 10.56 -10.82 -3.81
C ARG A 51 10.40 -12.08 -2.95
N PRO A 52 10.65 -13.29 -3.50
CA PRO A 52 10.52 -14.54 -2.77
C PRO A 52 11.36 -14.65 -1.49
N GLU A 53 12.52 -13.98 -1.43
CA GLU A 53 13.37 -13.96 -0.24
C GLU A 53 12.85 -13.14 0.95
N ARG A 54 11.81 -12.31 0.74
CA ARG A 54 11.21 -11.51 1.80
C ARG A 54 10.36 -12.36 2.74
N HIS A 55 10.50 -12.13 4.05
CA HIS A 55 9.78 -12.89 5.07
C HIS A 55 8.25 -12.88 4.89
N SER A 56 7.66 -11.75 4.49
CA SER A 56 6.22 -11.65 4.22
C SER A 56 5.76 -12.49 3.03
N TYR A 57 6.66 -12.85 2.10
CA TYR A 57 6.31 -13.61 0.89
C TYR A 57 5.67 -14.95 1.24
N ASP A 58 6.34 -15.75 2.08
CA ASP A 58 5.86 -17.07 2.48
C ASP A 58 4.53 -16.97 3.27
N ILE A 59 4.41 -15.95 4.13
CA ILE A 59 3.22 -15.69 4.93
C ILE A 59 2.02 -15.38 4.01
N ILE A 60 2.18 -14.46 3.05
CA ILE A 60 1.12 -14.09 2.12
C ILE A 60 0.76 -15.27 1.20
N LYS A 61 1.77 -15.98 0.69
CA LYS A 61 1.56 -17.15 -0.18
C LYS A 61 0.82 -18.29 0.53
N LYS A 62 1.12 -18.53 1.80
CA LYS A 62 0.45 -19.54 2.64
C LYS A 62 -1.01 -19.14 2.94
N ASN A 63 -1.22 -17.89 3.31
CA ASN A 63 -2.51 -17.41 3.83
C ASN A 63 -3.45 -16.91 2.73
N MET A 64 -2.93 -16.56 1.56
CA MET A 64 -3.64 -16.02 0.39
C MET A 64 -4.43 -14.74 0.71
N GLU A 65 -3.96 -13.96 1.68
CA GLU A 65 -4.56 -12.69 2.08
C GLU A 65 -3.53 -11.72 2.65
N PHE A 66 -3.79 -10.44 2.51
CA PHE A 66 -2.98 -9.35 3.06
C PHE A 66 -3.81 -8.07 3.16
N VAL A 67 -3.27 -7.05 3.83
CA VAL A 67 -3.87 -5.72 3.88
C VAL A 67 -2.88 -4.70 3.34
N ILE A 68 -3.32 -3.85 2.42
CA ILE A 68 -2.57 -2.66 2.00
C ILE A 68 -3.00 -1.51 2.91
N ASN A 69 -2.05 -0.97 3.68
CA ASN A 69 -2.26 0.19 4.53
C ASN A 69 -1.58 1.39 3.87
N LEU A 70 -2.36 2.41 3.48
CA LEU A 70 -1.81 3.64 2.92
C LEU A 70 -1.03 4.38 4.00
N THR A 71 0.06 5.02 3.60
CA THR A 71 0.96 5.69 4.51
C THR A 71 0.87 7.20 4.38
N THR A 72 1.17 7.88 5.46
CA THR A 72 1.20 9.34 5.55
C THR A 72 2.62 9.84 5.79
N LYS A 73 2.82 11.15 5.68
CA LYS A 73 4.08 11.82 6.02
C LYS A 73 4.59 11.43 7.40
N ASP A 74 3.71 11.35 8.40
CA ASP A 74 4.07 10.98 9.78
C ASP A 74 4.50 9.52 9.91
N MET A 75 4.08 8.67 8.95
CA MET A 75 4.46 7.27 8.85
C MET A 75 5.75 7.04 8.03
N ALA A 76 6.45 8.09 7.58
CA ALA A 76 7.63 7.95 6.72
C ALA A 76 8.72 7.08 7.35
N PHE A 77 9.04 7.29 8.64
CA PHE A 77 10.05 6.50 9.34
C PHE A 77 9.69 5.01 9.44
N PRO A 78 8.52 4.62 9.99
CA PRO A 78 8.13 3.21 10.00
C PRO A 78 8.00 2.60 8.60
N THR A 79 7.63 3.39 7.58
CA THR A 79 7.56 2.93 6.19
C THR A 79 8.94 2.54 5.67
N ASP A 80 9.95 3.38 5.86
CA ASP A 80 11.32 3.04 5.47
C ASP A 80 11.84 1.84 6.26
N TRP A 81 11.74 1.89 7.58
CA TRP A 81 12.28 0.87 8.46
C TRP A 81 11.71 -0.53 8.17
N CYS A 82 10.39 -0.65 7.97
CA CYS A 82 9.73 -1.91 7.63
C CYS A 82 10.15 -2.47 6.26
N GLY A 83 10.62 -1.62 5.34
CA GLY A 83 11.17 -2.02 4.04
C GLY A 83 12.59 -2.58 4.13
N VAL A 84 13.40 -2.05 5.07
CA VAL A 84 14.82 -2.42 5.22
C VAL A 84 15.02 -3.60 6.16
N ARG A 85 14.30 -3.67 7.28
CA ARG A 85 14.44 -4.72 8.29
C ARG A 85 13.60 -5.96 7.97
N SER A 86 14.10 -7.13 8.34
CA SER A 86 13.41 -8.41 8.12
C SER A 86 12.55 -8.82 9.32
N GLY A 87 11.32 -9.26 9.08
CA GLY A 87 10.46 -9.85 10.09
C GLY A 87 10.96 -11.18 10.68
N ARG A 88 12.01 -11.79 10.08
CA ARG A 88 12.69 -12.92 10.71
C ARG A 88 13.43 -12.55 11.99
N ASN A 89 13.84 -11.28 12.12
CA ASN A 89 14.69 -10.80 13.22
C ASN A 89 13.97 -9.77 14.11
N TYR A 90 12.84 -9.22 13.68
CA TYR A 90 12.18 -8.10 14.33
C TYR A 90 10.65 -8.26 14.32
N ARG A 91 10.02 -8.00 15.45
CA ARG A 91 8.56 -7.88 15.57
C ARG A 91 8.16 -6.45 15.18
N LYS A 92 7.87 -6.23 13.90
CA LYS A 92 7.78 -4.90 13.30
C LYS A 92 6.67 -4.02 13.86
N PHE A 93 5.54 -4.59 14.28
CA PHE A 93 4.48 -3.85 14.96
C PHE A 93 4.99 -3.25 16.27
N GLU A 94 5.70 -4.04 17.08
CA GLU A 94 6.25 -3.60 18.37
C GLU A 94 7.37 -2.57 18.18
N GLU A 95 8.34 -2.87 17.31
CA GLU A 95 9.51 -2.03 17.06
C GLU A 95 9.11 -0.63 16.55
N MET A 96 8.11 -0.56 15.67
CA MET A 96 7.63 0.69 15.10
C MET A 96 6.45 1.30 15.86
N LYS A 97 6.01 0.67 16.96
CA LYS A 97 4.86 1.10 17.77
C LYS A 97 3.60 1.29 16.93
N LEU A 98 3.43 0.41 15.95
CA LEU A 98 2.22 0.36 15.13
C LEU A 98 1.21 -0.58 15.78
N THR A 99 -0.06 -0.20 15.74
CA THR A 99 -1.14 -0.94 16.38
C THR A 99 -1.79 -1.90 15.38
N PRO A 100 -1.71 -3.23 15.59
CA PRO A 100 -2.45 -4.17 14.75
C PRO A 100 -3.94 -4.10 15.07
N GLY A 101 -4.74 -3.73 14.09
CA GLY A 101 -6.20 -3.69 14.20
C GLY A 101 -6.84 -4.89 13.52
N ARG A 102 -8.08 -5.22 13.94
CA ARG A 102 -8.85 -6.33 13.37
C ARG A 102 -9.52 -5.90 12.06
N CYS A 103 -9.31 -6.68 11.02
CA CYS A 103 -10.03 -6.58 9.76
C CYS A 103 -11.46 -7.16 9.85
N THR A 104 -12.29 -6.84 8.87
CA THR A 104 -13.67 -7.32 8.79
C THR A 104 -13.77 -8.64 8.02
N VAL A 105 -12.99 -8.80 6.95
CA VAL A 105 -13.13 -9.90 5.98
C VAL A 105 -11.92 -10.83 5.97
N VAL A 106 -10.71 -10.29 6.18
CA VAL A 106 -9.47 -11.08 6.19
C VAL A 106 -8.93 -11.26 7.61
N SER A 107 -8.08 -12.28 7.82
CA SER A 107 -7.44 -12.52 9.13
C SER A 107 -6.19 -11.67 9.34
N ALA A 108 -5.56 -11.22 8.24
CA ALA A 108 -4.40 -10.34 8.31
C ALA A 108 -4.76 -9.03 9.03
N PRO A 109 -3.88 -8.49 9.91
CA PRO A 109 -4.18 -7.28 10.66
C PRO A 109 -4.10 -6.04 9.77
N LEU A 110 -4.95 -5.04 10.03
CA LEU A 110 -4.72 -3.69 9.53
C LEU A 110 -3.74 -2.94 10.45
N ILE A 111 -3.29 -1.76 10.04
CA ILE A 111 -2.51 -0.82 10.85
C ILE A 111 -3.42 0.35 11.22
N GLU A 112 -3.72 0.52 12.51
CA GLU A 112 -4.69 1.53 12.99
C GLU A 112 -4.25 2.97 12.69
N GLU A 113 -2.95 3.23 12.57
CA GLU A 113 -2.40 4.55 12.22
C GLU A 113 -2.57 4.90 10.73
N SER A 114 -2.96 3.94 9.89
CA SER A 114 -3.17 4.16 8.46
C SER A 114 -4.51 4.87 8.21
N PRO A 115 -4.55 5.89 7.33
CA PRO A 115 -5.80 6.57 7.00
C PRO A 115 -6.76 5.71 6.16
N LEU A 116 -6.24 4.69 5.47
CA LEU A 116 -7.02 3.77 4.65
C LEU A 116 -6.36 2.40 4.59
N CYS A 117 -7.12 1.37 4.92
CA CYS A 117 -6.71 -0.03 4.89
C CYS A 117 -7.55 -0.80 3.86
N ILE A 118 -6.90 -1.50 2.94
CA ILE A 118 -7.53 -2.24 1.85
C ILE A 118 -7.32 -3.74 2.12
N GLU A 119 -8.40 -4.43 2.46
CA GLU A 119 -8.39 -5.87 2.71
C GLU A 119 -8.40 -6.63 1.39
N CYS A 120 -7.42 -7.49 1.20
CA CYS A 120 -7.13 -8.15 -0.08
C CYS A 120 -7.11 -9.66 0.06
N ARG A 121 -7.76 -10.36 -0.88
CA ARG A 121 -7.67 -11.81 -1.03
C ARG A 121 -6.96 -12.14 -2.33
N VAL A 122 -5.85 -12.87 -2.22
CA VAL A 122 -5.04 -13.26 -3.38
C VAL A 122 -5.83 -14.18 -4.30
N LYS A 123 -5.88 -13.84 -5.57
CA LYS A 123 -6.54 -14.60 -6.63
C LYS A 123 -5.54 -15.38 -7.46
N GLU A 124 -4.39 -14.78 -7.76
CA GLU A 124 -3.37 -15.36 -8.61
C GLU A 124 -1.98 -14.86 -8.19
N ILE A 125 -0.98 -15.70 -8.37
CA ILE A 125 0.43 -15.37 -8.16
C ILE A 125 1.16 -15.59 -9.48
N VAL A 126 1.75 -14.53 -10.04
CA VAL A 126 2.47 -14.56 -11.31
C VAL A 126 3.96 -14.36 -11.07
N SER A 127 4.77 -15.34 -11.46
CA SER A 127 6.23 -15.24 -11.36
C SER A 127 6.82 -14.40 -12.49
N LEU A 128 7.53 -13.32 -12.13
CA LEU A 128 8.08 -12.34 -13.07
C LEU A 128 9.63 -12.27 -13.05
N GLY A 129 10.29 -13.24 -12.46
CA GLY A 129 11.74 -13.26 -12.28
C GLY A 129 12.13 -12.87 -10.85
N SER A 130 12.63 -11.65 -10.60
CA SER A 130 13.05 -11.22 -9.26
C SER A 130 11.90 -11.00 -8.27
N HIS A 131 10.68 -10.84 -8.77
CA HIS A 131 9.47 -10.63 -7.98
C HIS A 131 8.36 -11.55 -8.48
N ASP A 132 7.51 -11.99 -7.56
CA ASP A 132 6.22 -12.55 -7.89
C ASP A 132 5.14 -11.49 -7.64
N MET A 133 4.21 -11.37 -8.58
CA MET A 133 3.08 -10.45 -8.49
C MET A 133 1.87 -11.19 -7.90
N PHE A 134 1.40 -10.73 -6.76
CA PHE A 134 0.18 -11.20 -6.11
C PHE A 134 -0.98 -10.34 -6.59
N ILE A 135 -1.78 -10.88 -7.49
CA ILE A 135 -3.03 -10.26 -7.96
C ILE A 135 -4.12 -10.60 -6.96
N ALA A 136 -4.85 -9.61 -6.49
CA ALA A 136 -5.82 -9.77 -5.42
C ALA A 136 -7.14 -9.05 -5.71
N ASP A 137 -8.24 -9.67 -5.28
CA ASP A 137 -9.54 -9.02 -5.15
C ASP A 137 -9.52 -8.10 -3.92
N VAL A 138 -10.00 -6.86 -4.08
CA VAL A 138 -10.29 -5.96 -2.96
C VAL A 138 -11.62 -6.38 -2.35
N VAL A 139 -11.57 -6.98 -1.16
CA VAL A 139 -12.75 -7.56 -0.51
C VAL A 139 -13.40 -6.65 0.53
N ASN A 140 -12.65 -5.66 1.01
CA ASN A 140 -13.17 -4.59 1.89
C ASN A 140 -12.20 -3.41 1.91
N VAL A 141 -12.70 -2.23 2.27
CA VAL A 141 -11.90 -1.02 2.49
C VAL A 141 -12.36 -0.37 3.79
N ARG A 142 -11.41 -0.05 4.66
CA ARG A 142 -11.65 0.66 5.90
C ARG A 142 -10.94 2.01 5.84
N ALA A 143 -11.71 3.08 5.96
CA ALA A 143 -11.22 4.46 6.02
C ALA A 143 -11.31 4.98 7.46
N ASP A 144 -10.33 5.75 7.87
CA ASP A 144 -10.39 6.55 9.09
C ASP A 144 -11.47 7.63 8.91
N ASP A 145 -12.37 7.74 9.85
CA ASP A 145 -13.49 8.69 9.82
C ASP A 145 -13.01 10.15 9.82
N ARG A 146 -11.85 10.43 10.39
CA ARG A 146 -11.21 11.75 10.37
C ARG A 146 -10.90 12.24 8.94
N ASN A 147 -10.75 11.33 7.99
CA ASN A 147 -10.49 11.62 6.59
C ASN A 147 -11.73 11.48 5.70
N LEU A 148 -12.91 11.32 6.29
CA LEU A 148 -14.18 11.36 5.57
C LEU A 148 -14.76 12.77 5.63
N ASN A 149 -15.13 13.30 4.47
CA ASN A 149 -15.86 14.57 4.40
C ASN A 149 -17.22 14.41 5.08
N PRO A 150 -17.54 15.17 6.14
CA PRO A 150 -18.75 14.96 6.94
C PRO A 150 -20.05 15.25 6.18
N GLU A 151 -20.00 16.06 5.12
CA GLU A 151 -21.18 16.43 4.32
C GLU A 151 -21.45 15.42 3.21
N THR A 152 -20.39 14.90 2.58
CA THR A 152 -20.50 14.05 1.38
C THR A 152 -20.19 12.58 1.64
N GLY A 153 -19.59 12.24 2.78
CA GLY A 153 -19.08 10.90 3.12
C GLY A 153 -17.90 10.44 2.25
N LYS A 154 -17.32 11.33 1.44
CA LYS A 154 -16.20 10.98 0.56
C LYS A 154 -14.89 10.97 1.33
N PHE A 155 -14.06 9.97 1.02
CA PHE A 155 -12.70 9.90 1.54
C PHE A 155 -11.80 10.92 0.83
N GLU A 156 -11.11 11.74 1.62
CA GLU A 156 -10.25 12.83 1.15
C GLU A 156 -8.78 12.51 1.47
N LEU A 157 -8.18 11.59 0.67
CA LEU A 157 -6.82 11.12 0.88
C LEU A 157 -5.77 12.26 0.94
N ALA A 158 -5.96 13.32 0.17
CA ALA A 158 -5.01 14.43 0.14
C ALA A 158 -4.86 15.10 1.50
N GLU A 159 -5.92 15.17 2.29
CA GLU A 159 -5.92 15.75 3.64
C GLU A 159 -5.11 14.90 4.65
N ALA A 160 -4.93 13.61 4.36
CA ALA A 160 -4.11 12.70 5.18
C ALA A 160 -2.60 12.85 4.92
N ASN A 161 -2.16 13.75 4.04
CA ASN A 161 -0.75 13.93 3.65
C ASN A 161 -0.08 12.61 3.22
N PRO A 162 -0.56 11.96 2.13
CA PRO A 162 -0.07 10.66 1.72
C PRO A 162 1.39 10.69 1.28
N LEU A 163 2.12 9.62 1.61
CA LEU A 163 3.52 9.44 1.27
C LEU A 163 3.67 8.90 -0.14
N VAL A 164 4.59 9.47 -0.92
CA VAL A 164 4.96 8.97 -2.25
C VAL A 164 6.45 8.66 -2.32
N TYR A 165 6.82 7.73 -3.20
CA TYR A 165 8.18 7.27 -3.40
C TYR A 165 8.69 7.62 -4.79
N VAL A 166 9.88 8.24 -4.86
CA VAL A 166 10.56 8.60 -6.11
C VAL A 166 12.04 8.31 -5.98
N HIS A 167 12.58 7.39 -6.78
CA HIS A 167 14.02 7.11 -6.89
C HIS A 167 14.79 7.00 -5.55
N GLY A 168 14.24 6.28 -4.57
CA GLY A 168 14.89 6.11 -3.26
C GLY A 168 14.61 7.21 -2.24
N GLY A 169 13.77 8.18 -2.58
CA GLY A 169 13.32 9.24 -1.68
C GLY A 169 11.83 9.15 -1.39
N TYR A 170 11.43 9.66 -0.23
CA TYR A 170 10.03 9.81 0.18
C TYR A 170 9.64 11.29 0.09
N TYR A 171 8.43 11.54 -0.40
CA TYR A 171 7.89 12.88 -0.60
C TYR A 171 6.43 12.92 -0.19
N ASP A 172 5.90 14.10 0.09
CA ASP A 172 4.48 14.37 0.22
C ASP A 172 3.89 14.86 -1.12
N LEU A 173 2.57 14.99 -1.20
CA LEU A 173 1.92 15.59 -2.35
C LEU A 173 2.13 17.09 -2.34
N GLY A 174 2.35 17.66 -3.54
CA GLY A 174 2.30 19.09 -3.76
C GLY A 174 0.87 19.63 -3.80
N GLU A 175 0.74 20.91 -4.21
CA GLU A 175 -0.57 21.55 -4.37
C GLU A 175 -1.41 20.91 -5.45
N LYS A 176 -2.74 20.91 -5.25
CA LYS A 176 -3.70 20.42 -6.24
C LYS A 176 -3.70 21.31 -7.49
N ILE A 177 -3.32 20.74 -8.63
CA ILE A 177 -3.25 21.46 -9.90
C ILE A 177 -4.63 21.59 -10.58
N GLY A 178 -5.52 20.61 -10.39
CA GLY A 178 -6.83 20.58 -11.05
C GLY A 178 -7.68 19.40 -10.59
N LYS A 179 -8.87 19.25 -11.15
CA LYS A 179 -9.75 18.09 -10.93
C LYS A 179 -9.92 17.28 -12.21
N PHE A 180 -10.27 16.00 -12.08
CA PHE A 180 -10.53 15.16 -13.25
C PHE A 180 -11.64 15.77 -14.11
N GLY A 181 -11.38 15.87 -15.42
CA GLY A 181 -12.33 16.46 -16.40
C GLY A 181 -12.27 17.98 -16.55
N TRP A 182 -11.46 18.71 -15.76
CA TRP A 182 -11.36 20.18 -15.84
C TRP A 182 -10.92 20.72 -17.20
N SER A 183 -10.15 19.93 -17.95
CA SER A 183 -9.63 20.32 -19.27
C SER A 183 -10.71 20.45 -20.36
N VAL A 184 -11.87 19.80 -20.15
CA VAL A 184 -13.01 19.78 -21.09
C VAL A 184 -14.23 20.51 -20.54
N GLU A 185 -14.12 21.18 -19.40
CA GLU A 185 -15.19 22.01 -18.85
C GLU A 185 -15.43 23.20 -19.77
N LYS A 186 -16.70 23.40 -20.17
CA LYS A 186 -17.07 24.61 -20.94
C LYS A 186 -16.81 25.83 -20.05
N LYS A 187 -15.96 26.74 -20.55
CA LYS A 187 -15.85 28.06 -19.91
C LYS A 187 -17.24 28.72 -19.97
N LYS A 188 -17.81 29.00 -18.81
CA LYS A 188 -19.03 29.83 -18.69
C LYS A 188 -18.71 31.25 -19.06
#